data_2de444cdafe1b9724b5220b6ad1e2073
#
_entry.id   2de444cdafe1b9724b5220b6ad1e2073
#
_cell.length_a   1.000
_cell.length_b   1.000
_cell.length_c   1.000
_cell.angle_alpha   90.00
_cell.angle_beta   90.00
_cell.angle_gamma   90.00
#
_symmetry.space_group_name_H-M   'P 1'
#
loop_
_entity.id
_entity.type
_entity.pdbx_description
1 polymer ?
#
loop_
_entity_poly.entity_id
_entity_poly.type
_entity_poly.pdbx_seq_one_letter_code
_entity_poly.pdbx_strand_id
1 'polypeptide(L)'
;MKELRPVQVILLGFLITIFAGSILLALPIATQSGQATPYIDALFTATTSVCVTGLIVETTMTHWSIFGQAVIILLVQIGGLGVITITTGMFFMLRKRITLGNRMLIQESMGLNTMTGLVPLVKKILIGTGIIEGIGAVLYATQYVPEFGIGYGVWAAIFNSISAFCNAGMDIVRDDSLRSYVTNPVMNFTTMGLIILGGLGFVVWKDLWQGFKKIVKDKVPVKRMIQQWRLQTKIVLSITSFLILFGTILIFLFEYHNPA
;
A
#
# COMPACT_ATOMS: atom_id res chain seq x y z
N MET A 1 8.51 -33.83 11.95
CA MET A 1 7.50 -32.82 11.60
C MET A 1 7.73 -32.41 10.16
N LYS A 2 6.71 -32.50 9.28
CA LYS A 2 6.85 -32.05 7.88
C LYS A 2 7.14 -30.54 7.89
N GLU A 3 8.26 -30.13 7.34
CA GLU A 3 8.56 -28.70 7.14
C GLU A 3 7.49 -28.10 6.23
N LEU A 4 6.86 -27.02 6.67
CA LEU A 4 5.87 -26.30 5.87
C LEU A 4 6.54 -25.71 4.64
N ARG A 5 5.90 -25.83 3.48
CA ARG A 5 6.37 -25.19 2.26
C ARG A 5 6.28 -23.66 2.39
N PRO A 6 7.19 -22.88 1.76
CA PRO A 6 7.18 -21.42 1.86
C PRO A 6 5.81 -20.79 1.57
N VAL A 7 5.11 -21.27 0.54
CA VAL A 7 3.76 -20.82 0.19
C VAL A 7 2.75 -21.03 1.33
N GLN A 8 2.84 -22.18 2.06
CA GLN A 8 1.97 -22.44 3.20
C GLN A 8 2.24 -21.49 4.37
N VAL A 9 3.51 -21.13 4.59
CA VAL A 9 3.89 -20.17 5.64
C VAL A 9 3.35 -18.78 5.31
N ILE A 10 3.42 -18.37 4.03
CA ILE A 10 2.85 -17.09 3.57
C ILE A 10 1.34 -17.08 3.78
N LEU A 11 0.63 -18.12 3.32
CA LEU A 11 -0.82 -18.25 3.47
C LEU A 11 -1.25 -18.21 4.95
N LEU A 12 -0.57 -18.97 5.81
CA LEU A 12 -0.82 -18.95 7.25
C LEU A 12 -0.57 -17.56 7.86
N GLY A 13 0.48 -16.85 7.40
CA GLY A 13 0.76 -15.49 7.85
C GLY A 13 -0.40 -14.54 7.53
N PHE A 14 -0.96 -14.60 6.31
CA PHE A 14 -2.14 -13.82 5.95
C PHE A 14 -3.36 -14.19 6.79
N LEU A 15 -3.65 -15.47 6.94
CA LEU A 15 -4.78 -15.96 7.76
C LEU A 15 -4.66 -15.51 9.22
N ILE A 16 -3.49 -15.67 9.84
CA ILE A 16 -3.25 -15.23 11.22
C ILE A 16 -3.46 -13.73 11.35
N THR A 17 -2.97 -12.94 10.39
CA THR A 17 -3.12 -11.48 10.39
C THR A 17 -4.59 -11.09 10.27
N ILE A 18 -5.37 -11.73 9.39
CA ILE A 18 -6.80 -11.50 9.24
C ILE A 18 -7.55 -11.82 10.54
N PHE A 19 -7.32 -13.01 11.12
CA PHE A 19 -8.00 -13.40 12.36
C PHE A 19 -7.61 -12.50 13.54
N ALA A 20 -6.33 -12.17 13.69
CA ALA A 20 -5.90 -11.24 14.74
C ALA A 20 -6.54 -9.86 14.56
N GLY A 21 -6.57 -9.35 13.33
CA GLY A 21 -7.21 -8.08 12.98
C GLY A 21 -8.72 -8.09 13.25
N SER A 22 -9.42 -9.19 12.88
CA SER A 22 -10.86 -9.31 13.10
C SER A 22 -11.23 -9.32 14.59
N ILE A 23 -10.41 -9.96 15.43
CA ILE A 23 -10.60 -9.94 16.89
C ILE A 23 -10.43 -8.52 17.43
N LEU A 24 -9.40 -7.80 17.00
CA LEU A 24 -9.18 -6.41 17.43
C LEU A 24 -10.30 -5.48 16.99
N LEU A 25 -10.82 -5.65 15.77
CA LEU A 25 -11.92 -4.84 15.23
C LEU A 25 -13.28 -5.20 15.85
N ALA A 26 -13.48 -6.42 16.35
CA ALA A 26 -14.69 -6.82 17.06
C ALA A 26 -14.79 -6.22 18.48
N LEU A 27 -13.69 -5.65 19.01
CA LEU A 27 -13.70 -5.07 20.36
C LEU A 27 -14.53 -3.77 20.40
N PRO A 28 -15.28 -3.50 21.51
CA PRO A 28 -16.05 -2.26 21.67
C PRO A 28 -15.22 -0.98 21.53
N ILE A 29 -13.92 -1.01 21.89
CA ILE A 29 -12.99 0.12 21.76
C ILE A 29 -12.70 0.50 20.30
N ALA A 30 -12.92 -0.44 19.37
CA ALA A 30 -12.68 -0.21 17.95
C ALA A 30 -13.77 0.61 17.27
N THR A 31 -14.93 0.78 17.89
CA THR A 31 -16.07 1.52 17.35
C THR A 31 -16.24 2.87 18.04
N GLN A 32 -16.83 3.84 17.33
CA GLN A 32 -17.17 5.15 17.93
C GLN A 32 -18.34 5.05 18.89
N SER A 33 -19.29 4.11 18.65
CA SER A 33 -20.44 3.86 19.50
C SER A 33 -20.09 3.17 20.82
N GLY A 34 -18.88 2.60 20.96
CA GLY A 34 -18.49 1.78 22.11
C GLY A 34 -19.20 0.42 22.17
N GLN A 35 -19.93 0.02 21.13
CA GLN A 35 -20.55 -1.28 21.01
C GLN A 35 -19.70 -2.23 20.16
N ALA A 36 -19.70 -3.51 20.48
CA ALA A 36 -18.98 -4.50 19.71
C ALA A 36 -19.55 -4.62 18.29
N THR A 37 -18.71 -4.55 17.27
CA THR A 37 -19.10 -4.85 15.88
C THR A 37 -19.44 -6.32 15.75
N PRO A 38 -20.49 -6.71 14.99
CA PRO A 38 -20.74 -8.11 14.64
C PRO A 38 -19.46 -8.76 14.08
N TYR A 39 -19.13 -9.96 14.57
CA TYR A 39 -17.85 -10.59 14.21
C TYR A 39 -17.68 -10.78 12.70
N ILE A 40 -18.77 -11.02 11.97
CA ILE A 40 -18.73 -11.19 10.51
C ILE A 40 -18.29 -9.91 9.80
N ASP A 41 -18.73 -8.73 10.26
CA ASP A 41 -18.41 -7.43 9.71
C ASP A 41 -16.97 -7.04 10.07
N ALA A 42 -16.53 -7.35 11.29
CA ALA A 42 -15.15 -7.20 11.72
C ALA A 42 -14.20 -8.12 10.91
N LEU A 43 -14.59 -9.37 10.65
CA LEU A 43 -13.84 -10.32 9.83
C LEU A 43 -13.78 -9.87 8.37
N PHE A 44 -14.88 -9.38 7.82
CA PHE A 44 -14.92 -8.80 6.47
C PHE A 44 -13.98 -7.61 6.36
N THR A 45 -14.06 -6.67 7.31
CA THR A 45 -13.20 -5.47 7.33
C THR A 45 -11.73 -5.82 7.49
N ALA A 46 -11.38 -6.80 8.34
CA ALA A 46 -10.01 -7.28 8.47
C ALA A 46 -9.52 -7.94 7.17
N THR A 47 -10.38 -8.74 6.53
CA THR A 47 -10.04 -9.43 5.27
C THR A 47 -9.83 -8.44 4.14
N THR A 48 -10.74 -7.48 3.94
CA THR A 48 -10.62 -6.47 2.89
C THR A 48 -9.40 -5.56 3.11
N SER A 49 -9.05 -5.25 4.36
CA SER A 49 -7.87 -4.48 4.72
C SER A 49 -6.57 -5.23 4.40
N VAL A 50 -6.45 -6.50 4.81
CA VAL A 50 -5.24 -7.31 4.56
C VAL A 50 -5.11 -7.71 3.09
N CYS A 51 -6.22 -8.01 2.42
CA CYS A 51 -6.23 -8.32 0.98
C CYS A 51 -6.21 -7.06 0.10
N VAL A 52 -6.23 -5.87 0.71
CA VAL A 52 -6.18 -4.57 0.01
C VAL A 52 -7.28 -4.47 -1.06
N THR A 53 -8.51 -4.87 -0.71
CA THR A 53 -9.62 -4.97 -1.67
C THR A 53 -10.43 -3.67 -1.76
N GLY A 54 -10.55 -2.92 -0.64
CA GLY A 54 -11.25 -1.64 -0.59
C GLY A 54 -12.77 -1.72 -0.46
N LEU A 55 -13.33 -2.92 -0.26
CA LEU A 55 -14.75 -3.08 0.01
C LEU A 55 -15.06 -2.78 1.48
N ILE A 56 -16.12 -2.03 1.74
CA ILE A 56 -16.55 -1.65 3.09
C ILE A 56 -17.98 -2.14 3.34
N VAL A 57 -18.24 -2.63 4.54
CA VAL A 57 -19.58 -2.93 5.06
C VAL A 57 -20.06 -1.72 5.88
N GLU A 58 -19.17 -1.21 6.72
CA GLU A 58 -19.39 -0.05 7.57
C GLU A 58 -18.52 1.12 7.13
N THR A 59 -19.05 2.34 7.12
CA THR A 59 -18.31 3.54 6.75
C THR A 59 -17.09 3.74 7.65
N THR A 60 -15.90 3.79 7.07
CA THR A 60 -14.65 3.80 7.86
C THR A 60 -14.54 5.02 8.75
N MET A 61 -15.05 6.18 8.32
CA MET A 61 -15.02 7.42 9.07
C MET A 61 -15.94 7.40 10.28
N THR A 62 -17.18 6.93 10.14
CA THR A 62 -18.24 7.11 11.14
C THR A 62 -18.39 5.94 12.09
N HIS A 63 -18.07 4.71 11.64
CA HIS A 63 -18.21 3.51 12.46
C HIS A 63 -16.97 3.28 13.35
N TRP A 64 -15.76 3.39 12.78
CA TRP A 64 -14.51 3.02 13.47
C TRP A 64 -13.95 4.19 14.29
N SER A 65 -13.61 3.92 15.54
CA SER A 65 -12.85 4.84 16.40
C SER A 65 -11.43 5.04 15.84
N ILE A 66 -10.68 5.99 16.38
CA ILE A 66 -9.26 6.19 16.01
C ILE A 66 -8.47 4.89 16.21
N PHE A 67 -8.78 4.11 17.24
CA PHE A 67 -8.16 2.79 17.46
C PHE A 67 -8.54 1.81 16.33
N GLY A 68 -9.82 1.71 15.97
CA GLY A 68 -10.28 0.87 14.86
C GLY A 68 -9.65 1.28 13.53
N GLN A 69 -9.60 2.57 13.23
CA GLN A 69 -8.92 3.12 12.06
C GLN A 69 -7.41 2.81 12.05
N ALA A 70 -6.75 2.87 13.21
CA ALA A 70 -5.33 2.52 13.33
C ALA A 70 -5.10 1.02 13.08
N VAL A 71 -5.99 0.15 13.56
CA VAL A 71 -5.94 -1.28 13.25
C VAL A 71 -6.13 -1.50 11.75
N ILE A 72 -7.14 -0.89 11.13
CA ILE A 72 -7.41 -1.00 9.69
C ILE A 72 -6.18 -0.60 8.87
N ILE A 73 -5.59 0.57 9.13
CA ILE A 73 -4.46 1.05 8.34
C ILE A 73 -3.19 0.21 8.55
N LEU A 74 -2.99 -0.36 9.74
CA LEU A 74 -1.92 -1.32 9.99
C LEU A 74 -2.13 -2.63 9.21
N LEU A 75 -3.37 -3.13 9.14
CA LEU A 75 -3.70 -4.31 8.33
C LEU A 75 -3.48 -4.05 6.85
N VAL A 76 -3.90 -2.88 6.35
CA VAL A 76 -3.63 -2.42 4.97
C VAL A 76 -2.13 -2.36 4.69
N GLN A 77 -1.34 -1.81 5.61
CA GLN A 77 0.11 -1.73 5.45
C GLN A 77 0.77 -3.11 5.43
N ILE A 78 0.32 -4.03 6.30
CA ILE A 78 0.81 -5.42 6.32
C ILE A 78 0.44 -6.14 5.02
N GLY A 79 -0.77 -5.95 4.52
CA GLY A 79 -1.25 -6.53 3.27
C GLY A 79 -0.52 -5.98 2.05
N GLY A 80 -0.47 -4.66 1.90
CA GLY A 80 0.12 -3.97 0.75
C GLY A 80 1.63 -4.17 0.59
N LEU A 81 2.37 -4.21 1.70
CA LEU A 81 3.81 -4.54 1.67
C LEU A 81 4.08 -6.05 1.65
N GLY A 82 3.08 -6.86 1.98
CA GLY A 82 3.18 -8.30 2.17
C GLY A 82 3.68 -8.68 3.57
N VAL A 83 3.02 -9.68 4.17
CA VAL A 83 3.29 -10.16 5.53
C VAL A 83 4.77 -10.51 5.75
N ILE A 84 5.42 -11.11 4.77
CA ILE A 84 6.84 -11.51 4.86
C ILE A 84 7.77 -10.28 4.92
N THR A 85 7.46 -9.22 4.16
CA THR A 85 8.25 -7.98 4.17
C THR A 85 8.18 -7.31 5.54
N ILE A 86 6.99 -7.20 6.11
CA ILE A 86 6.76 -6.61 7.44
C ILE A 86 7.42 -7.47 8.53
N THR A 87 7.22 -8.78 8.52
CA THR A 87 7.84 -9.70 9.49
C THR A 87 9.37 -9.60 9.44
N THR A 88 9.94 -9.52 8.24
CA THR A 88 11.39 -9.32 8.06
C THR A 88 11.84 -7.97 8.62
N GLY A 89 11.05 -6.91 8.39
CA GLY A 89 11.29 -5.58 8.96
C GLY A 89 11.28 -5.60 10.49
N MET A 90 10.32 -6.32 11.11
CA MET A 90 10.27 -6.49 12.56
C MET A 90 11.52 -7.23 13.10
N PHE A 91 11.99 -8.29 12.44
CA PHE A 91 13.24 -8.95 12.84
C PHE A 91 14.44 -8.00 12.78
N PHE A 92 14.44 -7.07 11.82
CA PHE A 92 15.45 -6.02 11.74
C PHE A 92 15.40 -5.08 12.95
N MET A 93 14.21 -4.59 13.30
CA MET A 93 14.04 -3.69 14.45
C MET A 93 14.43 -4.36 15.76
N LEU A 94 14.10 -5.66 15.89
CA LEU A 94 14.45 -6.47 17.08
C LEU A 94 15.90 -6.98 17.07
N ARG A 95 16.73 -6.59 16.09
CA ARG A 95 18.11 -7.05 15.90
C ARG A 95 18.26 -8.58 15.89
N LYS A 96 17.22 -9.33 15.55
CA LYS A 96 17.30 -10.80 15.44
C LYS A 96 17.97 -11.21 14.14
N ARG A 97 18.76 -12.31 14.20
CA ARG A 97 19.41 -12.88 13.00
C ARG A 97 18.37 -13.52 12.09
N ILE A 98 18.40 -13.16 10.81
CA ILE A 98 17.56 -13.76 9.79
C ILE A 98 18.17 -15.07 9.35
N THR A 99 17.46 -16.17 9.61
CA THR A 99 17.90 -17.54 9.27
C THR A 99 17.82 -17.80 7.75
N LEU A 100 18.43 -18.87 7.29
CA LEU A 100 18.33 -19.30 5.88
C LEU A 100 16.87 -19.56 5.46
N GLY A 101 16.05 -20.20 6.32
CA GLY A 101 14.63 -20.40 6.06
C GLY A 101 13.88 -19.10 5.83
N ASN A 102 14.12 -18.08 6.66
CA ASN A 102 13.49 -16.77 6.48
C ASN A 102 13.94 -16.10 5.16
N ARG A 103 15.19 -16.30 4.72
CA ARG A 103 15.65 -15.79 3.42
C ARG A 103 14.95 -16.47 2.24
N MET A 104 14.68 -17.78 2.33
CA MET A 104 13.88 -18.50 1.32
C MET A 104 12.46 -17.93 1.22
N LEU A 105 11.81 -17.68 2.37
CA LEU A 105 10.48 -17.06 2.41
C LEU A 105 10.46 -15.67 1.75
N ILE A 106 11.46 -14.83 2.03
CA ILE A 106 11.58 -13.49 1.41
C ILE A 106 11.79 -13.63 -0.11
N GLN A 107 12.65 -14.55 -0.54
CA GLN A 107 12.92 -14.81 -1.94
C GLN A 107 11.65 -15.19 -2.69
N GLU A 108 10.90 -16.15 -2.14
CA GLU A 108 9.63 -16.64 -2.71
C GLU A 108 8.57 -15.54 -2.77
N SER A 109 8.36 -14.82 -1.66
CA SER A 109 7.34 -13.76 -1.57
C SER A 109 7.59 -12.58 -2.53
N MET A 110 8.85 -12.32 -2.87
CA MET A 110 9.25 -11.23 -3.77
C MET A 110 9.53 -11.70 -5.21
N GLY A 111 9.39 -12.99 -5.51
CA GLY A 111 9.67 -13.56 -6.83
C GLY A 111 11.13 -13.36 -7.29
N LEU A 112 12.10 -13.43 -6.37
CA LEU A 112 13.51 -13.16 -6.66
C LEU A 112 14.27 -14.46 -6.94
N ASN A 113 15.22 -14.41 -7.88
CA ASN A 113 16.02 -15.58 -8.27
C ASN A 113 17.27 -15.78 -7.41
N THR A 114 17.59 -14.86 -6.49
CA THR A 114 18.84 -14.91 -5.69
C THR A 114 18.57 -14.65 -4.22
N MET A 115 19.27 -15.38 -3.33
CA MET A 115 19.20 -15.18 -1.88
C MET A 115 20.12 -14.06 -1.37
N THR A 116 21.03 -13.57 -2.22
CA THR A 116 22.01 -12.55 -1.82
C THR A 116 21.39 -11.16 -1.82
N GLY A 117 21.64 -10.39 -0.75
CA GLY A 117 21.18 -9.00 -0.66
C GLY A 117 19.69 -8.80 -0.36
N LEU A 118 18.95 -9.86 0.04
CA LEU A 118 17.51 -9.77 0.37
C LEU A 118 17.24 -8.84 1.55
N VAL A 119 18.04 -8.96 2.59
CA VAL A 119 17.91 -8.19 3.82
C VAL A 119 18.09 -6.67 3.60
N PRO A 120 19.19 -6.22 2.93
CA PRO A 120 19.30 -4.82 2.52
C PRO A 120 18.19 -4.35 1.58
N LEU A 121 17.64 -5.25 0.75
CA LEU A 121 16.54 -4.92 -0.15
C LEU A 121 15.26 -4.60 0.64
N VAL A 122 14.86 -5.47 1.59
CA VAL A 122 13.70 -5.23 2.45
C VAL A 122 13.83 -3.90 3.22
N LYS A 123 15.02 -3.60 3.77
CA LYS A 123 15.27 -2.32 4.43
C LYS A 123 15.04 -1.13 3.48
N LYS A 124 15.52 -1.22 2.25
CA LYS A 124 15.32 -0.17 1.23
C LYS A 124 13.85 -0.02 0.84
N ILE A 125 13.12 -1.14 0.75
CA ILE A 125 11.69 -1.14 0.49
C ILE A 125 10.95 -0.38 1.60
N LEU A 126 11.14 -0.76 2.86
CA LEU A 126 10.48 -0.13 4.00
C LEU A 126 10.78 1.37 4.10
N ILE A 127 12.05 1.75 3.93
CA ILE A 127 12.44 3.17 3.95
C ILE A 127 11.84 3.93 2.76
N GLY A 128 11.91 3.34 1.56
CA GLY A 128 11.38 3.94 0.34
C GLY A 128 9.87 4.14 0.40
N THR A 129 9.14 3.14 0.89
CA THR A 129 7.69 3.22 1.15
C THR A 129 7.38 4.34 2.14
N GLY A 130 8.03 4.35 3.30
CA GLY A 130 7.80 5.39 4.31
C GLY A 130 8.10 6.81 3.82
N ILE A 131 9.10 6.99 2.94
CA ILE A 131 9.39 8.30 2.33
C ILE A 131 8.26 8.71 1.37
N ILE A 132 7.78 7.81 0.53
CA ILE A 132 6.74 8.13 -0.46
C ILE A 132 5.39 8.35 0.23
N GLU A 133 5.03 7.50 1.19
CA GLU A 133 3.85 7.70 2.02
C GLU A 133 3.95 9.00 2.83
N GLY A 134 5.11 9.33 3.37
CA GLY A 134 5.35 10.60 4.05
C GLY A 134 5.16 11.81 3.15
N ILE A 135 5.68 11.79 1.93
CA ILE A 135 5.45 12.85 0.93
C ILE A 135 3.97 12.96 0.59
N GLY A 136 3.30 11.83 0.34
CA GLY A 136 1.86 11.78 0.09
C GLY A 136 1.05 12.36 1.24
N ALA A 137 1.38 11.98 2.48
CA ALA A 137 0.74 12.51 3.68
C ALA A 137 0.92 14.03 3.82
N VAL A 138 2.10 14.57 3.53
CA VAL A 138 2.33 16.03 3.52
C VAL A 138 1.45 16.71 2.48
N LEU A 139 1.37 16.18 1.25
CA LEU A 139 0.52 16.74 0.19
C LEU A 139 -0.97 16.68 0.58
N TYR A 140 -1.46 15.56 1.10
CA TYR A 140 -2.84 15.48 1.61
C TYR A 140 -3.09 16.42 2.78
N ALA A 141 -2.13 16.57 3.70
CA ALA A 141 -2.26 17.48 4.85
C ALA A 141 -2.46 18.94 4.43
N THR A 142 -1.90 19.37 3.28
CA THR A 142 -2.15 20.73 2.75
C THR A 142 -3.63 21.01 2.46
N GLN A 143 -4.41 19.95 2.19
CA GLN A 143 -5.84 20.04 1.90
C GLN A 143 -6.70 19.74 3.13
N TYR A 144 -6.35 18.70 3.90
CA TYR A 144 -7.16 18.23 5.03
C TYR A 144 -6.97 19.06 6.30
N VAL A 145 -5.78 19.61 6.57
CA VAL A 145 -5.55 20.42 7.77
C VAL A 145 -6.37 21.71 7.79
N PRO A 146 -6.50 22.47 6.69
CA PRO A 146 -7.38 23.64 6.65
C PRO A 146 -8.85 23.30 6.84
N GLU A 147 -9.30 22.11 6.43
CA GLU A 147 -10.71 21.70 6.46
C GLU A 147 -11.10 21.04 7.80
N PHE A 148 -10.28 20.11 8.31
CA PHE A 148 -10.59 19.27 9.48
C PHE A 148 -9.81 19.64 10.74
N GLY A 149 -8.93 20.66 10.66
CA GLY A 149 -8.02 21.01 11.75
C GLY A 149 -6.78 20.11 11.80
N ILE A 150 -5.78 20.54 12.62
CA ILE A 150 -4.46 19.89 12.64
C ILE A 150 -4.56 18.42 13.10
N GLY A 151 -5.31 18.12 14.14
CA GLY A 151 -5.36 16.76 14.72
C GLY A 151 -5.90 15.73 13.75
N TYR A 152 -7.15 15.91 13.35
CA TYR A 152 -7.83 14.97 12.45
C TYR A 152 -7.31 15.06 11.01
N GLY A 153 -6.99 16.27 10.53
CA GLY A 153 -6.47 16.46 9.17
C GLY A 153 -5.13 15.75 8.93
N VAL A 154 -4.21 15.78 9.91
CA VAL A 154 -2.95 15.04 9.82
C VAL A 154 -3.19 13.53 9.86
N TRP A 155 -4.09 13.05 10.74
CA TRP A 155 -4.45 11.64 10.81
C TRP A 155 -5.05 11.14 9.49
N ALA A 156 -6.02 11.86 8.95
CA ALA A 156 -6.64 11.54 7.67
C ALA A 156 -5.63 11.55 6.51
N ALA A 157 -4.69 12.50 6.52
CA ALA A 157 -3.63 12.58 5.51
C ALA A 157 -2.69 11.36 5.55
N ILE A 158 -2.29 10.91 6.74
CA ILE A 158 -1.47 9.70 6.90
C ILE A 158 -2.27 8.47 6.45
N PHE A 159 -3.51 8.33 6.92
CA PHE A 159 -4.38 7.20 6.56
C PHE A 159 -4.56 7.09 5.04
N ASN A 160 -4.96 8.18 4.39
CA ASN A 160 -5.21 8.18 2.95
C ASN A 160 -3.94 7.97 2.14
N SER A 161 -2.79 8.48 2.60
CA SER A 161 -1.51 8.25 1.92
C SER A 161 -1.13 6.78 1.91
N ILE A 162 -1.24 6.10 3.04
CA ILE A 162 -0.97 4.66 3.16
C ILE A 162 -1.98 3.87 2.33
N SER A 163 -3.27 4.19 2.47
CA SER A 163 -4.35 3.53 1.74
C SER A 163 -4.17 3.65 0.22
N ALA A 164 -3.85 4.84 -0.29
CA ALA A 164 -3.62 5.07 -1.71
C ALA A 164 -2.36 4.35 -2.22
N PHE A 165 -1.25 4.41 -1.45
CA PHE A 165 -0.01 3.72 -1.81
C PHE A 165 -0.17 2.19 -1.84
N CYS A 166 -0.86 1.63 -0.86
CA CYS A 166 -1.17 0.20 -0.81
C CYS A 166 -2.25 -0.22 -1.82
N ASN A 167 -2.91 0.72 -2.52
CA ASN A 167 -4.07 0.49 -3.40
C ASN A 167 -5.28 -0.09 -2.65
N ALA A 168 -5.47 0.28 -1.39
CA ALA A 168 -6.58 -0.22 -0.57
C ALA A 168 -7.91 0.47 -0.89
N GLY A 169 -7.90 1.77 -1.23
CA GLY A 169 -9.09 2.52 -1.57
C GLY A 169 -10.03 2.82 -0.39
N MET A 170 -9.58 2.59 0.84
CA MET A 170 -10.30 2.99 2.06
C MET A 170 -9.89 4.40 2.46
N ASP A 171 -10.83 5.22 2.91
CA ASP A 171 -10.58 6.56 3.42
C ASP A 171 -11.40 6.86 4.68
N ILE A 172 -11.04 7.95 5.36
CA ILE A 172 -11.69 8.42 6.59
C ILE A 172 -12.05 9.90 6.50
N VAL A 173 -12.25 10.42 5.28
CA VAL A 173 -12.39 11.87 5.07
C VAL A 173 -13.84 12.32 5.08
N ARG A 174 -14.70 11.60 4.35
CA ARG A 174 -16.13 11.90 4.21
C ARG A 174 -16.93 10.63 3.91
N ASP A 175 -18.25 10.71 4.06
CA ASP A 175 -19.17 9.61 3.72
C ASP A 175 -19.19 9.34 2.21
N ASP A 176 -18.94 10.38 1.39
CA ASP A 176 -18.86 10.31 -0.08
C ASP A 176 -17.43 10.13 -0.59
N SER A 177 -16.49 9.76 0.30
CA SER A 177 -15.09 9.51 -0.03
C SER A 177 -14.39 10.76 -0.61
N LEU A 178 -13.62 10.62 -1.69
CA LEU A 178 -12.90 11.71 -2.33
C LEU A 178 -13.75 12.49 -3.37
N ARG A 179 -15.06 12.24 -3.47
CA ARG A 179 -15.92 12.85 -4.47
C ARG A 179 -15.91 14.39 -4.40
N SER A 180 -15.86 14.96 -3.21
CA SER A 180 -15.80 16.41 -3.00
C SER A 180 -14.51 17.04 -3.52
N TYR A 181 -13.46 16.25 -3.77
CA TYR A 181 -12.16 16.73 -4.26
C TYR A 181 -11.93 16.48 -5.75
N VAL A 182 -12.97 16.12 -6.51
CA VAL A 182 -12.85 15.77 -7.94
C VAL A 182 -12.19 16.87 -8.78
N THR A 183 -12.37 18.14 -8.41
CA THR A 183 -11.76 19.29 -9.08
C THR A 183 -10.44 19.76 -8.48
N ASN A 184 -9.98 19.11 -7.39
CA ASN A 184 -8.75 19.50 -6.71
C ASN A 184 -7.53 18.80 -7.33
N PRO A 185 -6.65 19.53 -8.04
CA PRO A 185 -5.53 18.91 -8.74
C PRO A 185 -4.50 18.28 -7.77
N VAL A 186 -4.27 18.88 -6.59
CA VAL A 186 -3.32 18.35 -5.61
C VAL A 186 -3.77 16.98 -5.13
N MET A 187 -5.06 16.84 -4.78
CA MET A 187 -5.65 15.58 -4.35
C MET A 187 -5.54 14.51 -5.44
N ASN A 188 -5.96 14.85 -6.66
CA ASN A 188 -5.99 13.92 -7.78
C ASN A 188 -4.57 13.44 -8.15
N PHE A 189 -3.61 14.36 -8.33
CA PHE A 189 -2.25 13.96 -8.69
C PHE A 189 -1.53 13.21 -7.56
N THR A 190 -1.80 13.54 -6.29
CA THR A 190 -1.24 12.82 -5.15
C THR A 190 -1.78 11.38 -5.12
N THR A 191 -3.10 11.21 -5.22
CA THR A 191 -3.75 9.90 -5.20
C THR A 191 -3.27 9.04 -6.38
N MET A 192 -3.33 9.56 -7.61
CA MET A 192 -2.87 8.85 -8.81
C MET A 192 -1.39 8.47 -8.71
N GLY A 193 -0.55 9.40 -8.24
CA GLY A 193 0.88 9.16 -8.08
C GLY A 193 1.17 8.04 -7.08
N LEU A 194 0.50 8.03 -5.92
CA LEU A 194 0.64 6.99 -4.90
C LEU A 194 0.17 5.63 -5.40
N ILE A 195 -0.99 5.56 -6.06
CA ILE A 195 -1.54 4.33 -6.66
C ILE A 195 -0.55 3.74 -7.67
N ILE A 196 -0.05 4.56 -8.61
CA ILE A 196 0.89 4.11 -9.62
C ILE A 196 2.19 3.62 -8.96
N LEU A 197 2.76 4.42 -8.07
CA LEU A 197 4.01 4.05 -7.38
C LEU A 197 3.86 2.77 -6.56
N GLY A 198 2.77 2.59 -5.84
CA GLY A 198 2.48 1.37 -5.09
C GLY A 198 2.33 0.14 -5.98
N GLY A 199 1.62 0.28 -7.11
CA GLY A 199 1.34 -0.81 -8.05
C GLY A 199 2.52 -1.28 -8.90
N LEU A 200 3.56 -0.45 -9.11
CA LEU A 200 4.70 -0.80 -9.99
C LEU A 200 5.54 -1.98 -9.47
N GLY A 201 5.57 -2.20 -8.17
CA GLY A 201 6.38 -3.25 -7.54
C GLY A 201 7.85 -2.86 -7.31
N PHE A 202 8.42 -3.45 -6.26
CA PHE A 202 9.75 -3.08 -5.73
C PHE A 202 10.93 -3.39 -6.65
N VAL A 203 10.78 -4.36 -7.54
CA VAL A 203 11.82 -4.69 -8.55
C VAL A 203 11.97 -3.56 -9.55
N VAL A 204 10.83 -2.98 -9.99
CA VAL A 204 10.79 -1.83 -10.91
C VAL A 204 11.40 -0.60 -10.23
N TRP A 205 11.07 -0.35 -8.96
CA TRP A 205 11.65 0.75 -8.19
C TRP A 205 13.17 0.67 -8.11
N LYS A 206 13.71 -0.54 -7.87
CA LYS A 206 15.14 -0.75 -7.85
C LYS A 206 15.81 -0.39 -9.19
N ASP A 207 15.22 -0.83 -10.29
CA ASP A 207 15.74 -0.56 -11.63
C ASP A 207 15.65 0.94 -11.99
N LEU A 208 14.51 1.59 -11.66
CA LEU A 208 14.32 3.03 -11.85
C LEU A 208 15.33 3.85 -11.03
N TRP A 209 15.50 3.50 -9.75
CA TRP A 209 16.45 4.21 -8.88
C TRP A 209 17.91 4.04 -9.34
N GLN A 210 18.28 2.85 -9.76
CA GLN A 210 19.62 2.59 -10.32
C GLN A 210 19.82 3.34 -11.63
N GLY A 211 18.81 3.38 -12.48
CA GLY A 211 18.81 4.12 -13.72
C GLY A 211 18.99 5.61 -13.50
N PHE A 212 18.20 6.18 -12.59
CA PHE A 212 18.29 7.60 -12.22
C PHE A 212 19.70 7.97 -11.71
N LYS A 213 20.26 7.14 -10.82
CA LYS A 213 21.65 7.35 -10.35
C LYS A 213 22.66 7.37 -11.49
N LYS A 214 22.54 6.48 -12.48
CA LYS A 214 23.44 6.44 -13.65
C LYS A 214 23.30 7.67 -14.53
N ILE A 215 22.09 8.21 -14.71
CA ILE A 215 21.87 9.44 -15.45
C ILE A 215 22.55 10.62 -14.74
N VAL A 216 22.31 10.76 -13.44
CA VAL A 216 22.78 11.92 -12.66
C VAL A 216 24.30 11.85 -12.45
N LYS A 217 24.84 10.66 -12.10
CA LYS A 217 26.23 10.51 -11.72
C LYS A 217 27.16 10.23 -12.92
N ASP A 218 26.72 9.34 -13.80
CA ASP A 218 27.54 8.83 -14.91
C ASP A 218 27.17 9.48 -16.25
N LYS A 219 26.20 10.43 -16.27
CA LYS A 219 25.70 11.12 -17.47
C LYS A 219 25.32 10.18 -18.63
N VAL A 220 24.84 8.99 -18.31
CA VAL A 220 24.42 8.00 -19.31
C VAL A 220 23.15 8.48 -20.01
N PRO A 221 23.07 8.44 -21.35
CA PRO A 221 21.87 8.85 -22.07
C PRO A 221 20.68 7.94 -21.74
N VAL A 222 19.49 8.53 -21.61
CA VAL A 222 18.23 7.85 -21.21
C VAL A 222 17.97 6.60 -22.07
N LYS A 223 18.20 6.67 -23.38
CA LYS A 223 18.03 5.53 -24.30
C LYS A 223 18.86 4.31 -23.89
N ARG A 224 20.13 4.53 -23.52
CA ARG A 224 21.04 3.45 -23.07
C ARG A 224 20.62 2.90 -21.70
N MET A 225 20.10 3.77 -20.83
CA MET A 225 19.56 3.36 -19.52
C MET A 225 18.35 2.42 -19.69
N ILE A 226 17.37 2.79 -20.53
CA ILE A 226 16.19 1.97 -20.82
C ILE A 226 16.59 0.60 -21.39
N GLN A 227 17.61 0.55 -22.23
CA GLN A 227 18.11 -0.72 -22.78
C GLN A 227 18.65 -1.66 -21.70
N GLN A 228 19.24 -1.12 -20.62
CA GLN A 228 19.79 -1.88 -19.50
C GLN A 228 18.75 -2.38 -18.49
N TRP A 229 17.51 -1.87 -18.54
CA TRP A 229 16.46 -2.35 -17.65
C TRP A 229 16.12 -3.81 -17.90
N ARG A 230 15.72 -4.50 -16.82
CA ARG A 230 15.23 -5.86 -16.91
C ARG A 230 13.98 -5.93 -17.78
N LEU A 231 13.76 -7.07 -18.42
CA LEU A 231 12.55 -7.31 -19.22
C LEU A 231 11.27 -7.05 -18.42
N GLN A 232 11.23 -7.52 -17.18
CA GLN A 232 10.12 -7.28 -16.25
C GLN A 232 9.80 -5.79 -16.10
N THR A 233 10.79 -4.94 -15.87
CA THR A 233 10.61 -3.48 -15.72
C THR A 233 10.07 -2.86 -17.00
N LYS A 234 10.57 -3.27 -18.16
CA LYS A 234 10.07 -2.78 -19.47
C LYS A 234 8.61 -3.18 -19.69
N ILE A 235 8.27 -4.44 -19.42
CA ILE A 235 6.90 -4.96 -19.57
C ILE A 235 5.95 -4.21 -18.62
N VAL A 236 6.30 -4.11 -17.33
CA VAL A 236 5.45 -3.45 -16.33
C VAL A 236 5.19 -2.00 -16.72
N LEU A 237 6.23 -1.22 -17.03
CA LEU A 237 6.06 0.18 -17.41
C LEU A 237 5.27 0.37 -18.70
N SER A 238 5.51 -0.47 -19.72
CA SER A 238 4.78 -0.40 -20.99
C SER A 238 3.30 -0.75 -20.82
N ILE A 239 3.00 -1.84 -20.11
CA ILE A 239 1.62 -2.27 -19.88
C ILE A 239 0.89 -1.27 -18.98
N THR A 240 1.51 -0.79 -17.89
CA THR A 240 0.89 0.20 -17.01
C THR A 240 0.55 1.48 -17.78
N SER A 241 1.49 2.00 -18.57
CA SER A 241 1.25 3.20 -19.39
C SER A 241 0.14 2.96 -20.42
N PHE A 242 0.15 1.81 -21.10
CA PHE A 242 -0.90 1.44 -22.04
C PHE A 242 -2.28 1.35 -21.39
N LEU A 243 -2.39 0.66 -20.25
CA LEU A 243 -3.67 0.50 -19.54
C LEU A 243 -4.22 1.83 -19.03
N ILE A 244 -3.36 2.71 -18.50
CA ILE A 244 -3.78 4.05 -18.04
C ILE A 244 -4.30 4.86 -19.23
N LEU A 245 -3.56 4.95 -20.32
CA LEU A 245 -3.97 5.73 -21.50
C LEU A 245 -5.23 5.14 -22.14
N PHE A 246 -5.26 3.82 -22.33
CA PHE A 246 -6.40 3.15 -22.93
C PHE A 246 -7.66 3.25 -22.07
N GLY A 247 -7.54 3.02 -20.76
CA GLY A 247 -8.65 3.19 -19.83
C GLY A 247 -9.16 4.64 -19.78
N THR A 248 -8.26 5.62 -19.77
CA THR A 248 -8.64 7.04 -19.82
C THR A 248 -9.40 7.38 -21.09
N ILE A 249 -8.94 6.90 -22.26
CA ILE A 249 -9.62 7.12 -23.54
C ILE A 249 -11.01 6.45 -23.54
N LEU A 250 -11.12 5.21 -23.06
CA LEU A 250 -12.40 4.51 -23.02
C LEU A 250 -13.40 5.21 -22.09
N ILE A 251 -12.99 5.56 -20.88
CA ILE A 251 -13.85 6.28 -19.94
C ILE A 251 -14.28 7.63 -20.56
N PHE A 252 -13.34 8.37 -21.14
CA PHE A 252 -13.67 9.63 -21.82
C PHE A 252 -14.69 9.45 -22.95
N LEU A 253 -14.56 8.42 -23.78
CA LEU A 253 -15.48 8.16 -24.90
C LEU A 253 -16.87 7.73 -24.43
N PHE A 254 -16.96 6.90 -23.39
CA PHE A 254 -18.24 6.37 -22.90
C PHE A 254 -18.97 7.33 -21.97
N GLU A 255 -18.23 8.09 -21.13
CA GLU A 255 -18.81 8.97 -20.12
C GLU A 255 -18.87 10.45 -20.53
N TYR A 256 -18.40 10.81 -21.76
CA TYR A 256 -18.32 12.21 -22.19
C TYR A 256 -19.69 12.92 -22.20
N HIS A 257 -20.77 12.19 -22.47
CA HIS A 257 -22.14 12.71 -22.49
C HIS A 257 -22.94 12.41 -21.24
N ASN A 258 -22.34 11.74 -20.23
CA ASN A 258 -23.02 11.40 -19.00
C ASN A 258 -22.98 12.61 -18.04
N PRO A 259 -24.13 13.29 -17.77
CA PRO A 259 -24.15 14.36 -16.75
C PRO A 259 -23.91 13.73 -15.39
N ALA A 260 -22.84 14.09 -14.73
CA ALA A 260 -22.46 13.65 -13.39
C ALA A 260 -23.38 14.25 -12.32
#